data_24b91794e4badfe3f8162a408bc84213
#
_entry.id   24b91794e4badfe3f8162a408bc84213
#
_cell.length_a   1.000
_cell.length_b   1.000
_cell.length_c   1.000
_cell.angle_alpha   90.00
_cell.angle_beta   90.00
_cell.angle_gamma   90.00
#
_symmetry.space_group_name_H-M   'P 1'
#
loop_
_entity.id
_entity.type
_entity.pdbx_description
1 polymer ?
#
loop_
_entity_poly.entity_id
_entity_poly.type
_entity_poly.pdbx_seq_one_letter_code
_entity_poly.pdbx_strand_id
1 'polypeptide(L)'
;MAKIDLTKYGITGTTEIVHNPSYEELFKEETRPELEGYEVGQETELGAVNVKTGVYTGRSPKDKFIVMDENSKDTVWWTSDEYKNDNHPASEETWKAVKEIAKKELSNKKLYVVDAFCGANKDTRMAVRFIVEVAWQAHFVTNMFITPSAEELENFEPDFVVYNASKAKVENYKELGLNSETAVVFNITSREQVIINTWYGGEMKKGMFSMMNYYLPLKGIASMHLSLIHISEPTRRRGIS
;
A
#
# COMPACT_ATOMS: atom_id res chain seq x y z
N MET A 1 -22.27 -6.61 -8.68
CA MET A 1 -20.95 -5.93 -8.80
C MET A 1 -20.34 -6.31 -10.15
N ALA A 2 -19.78 -5.35 -10.86
CA ALA A 2 -19.03 -5.63 -12.09
C ALA A 2 -17.81 -6.50 -11.76
N LYS A 3 -17.56 -7.52 -12.58
CA LYS A 3 -16.41 -8.40 -12.38
C LYS A 3 -15.14 -7.61 -12.70
N ILE A 4 -14.24 -7.47 -11.74
CA ILE A 4 -12.96 -6.79 -11.96
C ILE A 4 -12.13 -7.59 -12.96
N ASP A 5 -11.65 -6.90 -13.99
CA ASP A 5 -10.68 -7.44 -14.93
C ASP A 5 -9.27 -6.99 -14.54
N LEU A 6 -8.45 -7.95 -14.07
CA LEU A 6 -7.05 -7.69 -13.70
C LEU A 6 -6.10 -7.82 -14.89
N THR A 7 -6.55 -8.28 -16.07
CA THR A 7 -5.70 -8.38 -17.26
C THR A 7 -5.21 -7.03 -17.73
N LYS A 8 -6.01 -5.96 -17.53
CA LYS A 8 -5.60 -4.57 -17.81
C LYS A 8 -4.38 -4.12 -16.98
N TYR A 9 -4.12 -4.78 -15.85
CA TYR A 9 -2.94 -4.57 -15.01
C TYR A 9 -1.80 -5.55 -15.30
N GLY A 10 -1.98 -6.43 -16.30
CA GLY A 10 -1.02 -7.46 -16.67
C GLY A 10 -1.01 -8.68 -15.74
N ILE A 11 -2.05 -8.85 -14.92
CA ILE A 11 -2.23 -10.02 -14.04
C ILE A 11 -3.20 -10.97 -14.73
N THR A 12 -2.78 -12.22 -14.96
CA THR A 12 -3.54 -13.19 -15.74
C THR A 12 -3.75 -14.50 -14.98
N GLY A 13 -4.70 -15.32 -15.42
CA GLY A 13 -4.92 -16.66 -14.87
C GLY A 13 -5.39 -16.66 -13.41
N THR A 14 -5.97 -15.58 -12.90
CA THR A 14 -6.51 -15.52 -11.53
C THR A 14 -7.60 -16.57 -11.35
N THR A 15 -7.47 -17.42 -10.33
CA THR A 15 -8.43 -18.49 -10.04
C THR A 15 -9.69 -17.94 -9.38
N GLU A 16 -9.53 -16.92 -8.55
CA GLU A 16 -10.61 -16.22 -7.85
C GLU A 16 -10.20 -14.78 -7.54
N ILE A 17 -11.14 -13.85 -7.61
CA ILE A 17 -10.96 -12.47 -7.17
C ILE A 17 -12.02 -12.19 -6.10
N VAL A 18 -11.55 -11.94 -4.87
CA VAL A 18 -12.39 -11.50 -3.76
C VAL A 18 -12.33 -9.98 -3.72
N HIS A 19 -13.41 -9.33 -4.14
CA HIS A 19 -13.45 -7.87 -4.29
C HIS A 19 -14.18 -7.21 -3.13
N ASN A 20 -13.53 -6.29 -2.45
CA ASN A 20 -14.03 -5.56 -1.29
C ASN A 20 -14.78 -6.48 -0.31
N PRO A 21 -14.14 -7.54 0.17
CA PRO A 21 -14.77 -8.47 1.10
C PRO A 21 -15.16 -7.76 2.40
N SER A 22 -16.23 -8.24 3.01
CA SER A 22 -16.64 -7.82 4.35
C SER A 22 -15.63 -8.26 5.42
N TYR A 23 -15.68 -7.66 6.60
CA TYR A 23 -14.83 -8.08 7.73
C TYR A 23 -15.04 -9.55 8.10
N GLU A 24 -16.27 -10.05 8.01
CA GLU A 24 -16.59 -11.45 8.30
C GLU A 24 -15.96 -12.39 7.25
N GLU A 25 -16.01 -12.03 5.97
CA GLU A 25 -15.36 -12.78 4.91
C GLU A 25 -13.84 -12.76 5.07
N LEU A 26 -13.25 -11.61 5.36
CA LEU A 26 -11.81 -11.48 5.62
C LEU A 26 -11.38 -12.32 6.82
N PHE A 27 -12.12 -12.27 7.92
CA PHE A 27 -11.84 -13.08 9.10
C PHE A 27 -11.82 -14.58 8.75
N LYS A 28 -12.81 -15.06 8.02
CA LYS A 28 -12.85 -16.46 7.56
C LYS A 28 -11.68 -16.82 6.66
N GLU A 29 -11.30 -15.91 5.76
CA GLU A 29 -10.21 -16.12 4.82
C GLU A 29 -8.84 -16.15 5.48
N GLU A 30 -8.57 -15.25 6.43
CA GLU A 30 -7.27 -15.13 7.09
C GLU A 30 -7.04 -16.13 8.24
N THR A 31 -8.11 -16.78 8.72
CA THR A 31 -8.04 -17.78 9.79
C THR A 31 -8.27 -19.21 9.28
N ARG A 32 -8.30 -19.43 7.96
CA ARG A 32 -8.47 -20.77 7.38
C ARG A 32 -7.39 -21.74 7.85
N PRO A 33 -7.75 -22.98 8.19
CA PRO A 33 -6.81 -23.97 8.73
C PRO A 33 -5.73 -24.43 7.74
N GLU A 34 -5.95 -24.23 6.43
CA GLU A 34 -5.01 -24.61 5.37
C GLU A 34 -3.90 -23.58 5.15
N LEU A 35 -3.98 -22.41 5.79
CA LEU A 35 -2.97 -21.37 5.67
C LEU A 35 -1.70 -21.76 6.42
N GLU A 36 -0.56 -21.39 5.86
CA GLU A 36 0.75 -21.66 6.45
C GLU A 36 1.62 -20.39 6.52
N GLY A 37 2.63 -20.46 7.38
CA GLY A 37 3.65 -19.43 7.49
C GLY A 37 3.09 -18.05 7.87
N TYR A 38 3.40 -17.05 7.08
CA TYR A 38 2.99 -15.65 7.33
C TYR A 38 1.60 -15.30 6.78
N GLU A 39 0.90 -16.23 6.15
CA GLU A 39 -0.48 -16.04 5.72
C GLU A 39 -1.49 -16.24 6.86
N VAL A 40 -1.06 -16.95 7.91
CA VAL A 40 -1.93 -17.34 9.01
C VAL A 40 -2.30 -16.13 9.87
N GLY A 41 -3.59 -15.86 9.95
CA GLY A 41 -4.18 -15.04 10.99
C GLY A 41 -4.57 -15.90 12.18
N GLN A 42 -4.13 -15.54 13.36
CA GLN A 42 -4.43 -16.23 14.60
C GLN A 42 -5.44 -15.45 15.42
N GLU A 43 -6.63 -15.99 15.60
CA GLU A 43 -7.63 -15.37 16.46
C GLU A 43 -7.14 -15.28 17.91
N THR A 44 -7.39 -14.12 18.52
CA THR A 44 -7.11 -13.86 19.93
C THR A 44 -8.37 -14.02 20.78
N GLU A 45 -8.22 -14.14 22.08
CA GLU A 45 -9.34 -14.25 23.04
C GLU A 45 -10.32 -13.05 22.97
N LEU A 46 -9.86 -11.91 22.45
CA LEU A 46 -10.67 -10.70 22.29
C LEU A 46 -11.28 -10.57 20.88
N GLY A 47 -11.15 -11.59 20.02
CA GLY A 47 -11.70 -11.58 18.66
C GLY A 47 -10.89 -10.76 17.64
N ALA A 48 -9.70 -10.28 18.02
CA ALA A 48 -8.76 -9.69 17.07
C ALA A 48 -7.93 -10.78 16.37
N VAL A 49 -7.39 -10.47 15.21
CA VAL A 49 -6.50 -11.38 14.48
C VAL A 49 -5.06 -10.93 14.63
N ASN A 50 -4.23 -11.81 15.18
CA ASN A 50 -2.79 -11.64 15.29
C ASN A 50 -2.10 -12.24 14.07
N VAL A 51 -1.19 -11.48 13.46
CA VAL A 51 -0.45 -11.89 12.26
C VAL A 51 1.05 -11.72 12.43
N LYS A 52 1.82 -12.53 11.73
CA LYS A 52 3.27 -12.41 11.67
C LYS A 52 3.69 -11.72 10.38
N THR A 53 4.53 -10.70 10.49
CA THR A 53 5.01 -9.92 9.34
C THR A 53 6.42 -10.31 8.87
N GLY A 54 6.90 -11.46 9.32
CA GLY A 54 8.23 -11.98 8.95
C GLY A 54 9.37 -11.16 9.57
N VAL A 55 10.41 -10.99 8.80
CA VAL A 55 11.62 -10.25 9.21
C VAL A 55 11.34 -8.76 9.39
N TYR A 56 10.40 -8.22 8.62
CA TYR A 56 10.05 -6.81 8.64
C TYR A 56 8.91 -6.55 9.64
N THR A 57 9.24 -5.99 10.78
CA THR A 57 8.27 -5.54 11.79
C THR A 57 7.92 -4.05 11.66
N GLY A 58 8.42 -3.40 10.62
CA GLY A 58 8.22 -2.01 10.26
C GLY A 58 8.53 -1.79 8.78
N ARG A 59 8.39 -0.56 8.32
CA ARG A 59 8.78 -0.18 6.96
C ARG A 59 10.29 -0.35 6.76
N SER A 60 10.69 -0.59 5.50
CA SER A 60 12.09 -0.63 5.09
C SER A 60 12.44 0.61 4.25
N PRO A 61 12.85 1.74 4.87
CA PRO A 61 13.14 2.97 4.13
C PRO A 61 14.26 2.82 3.11
N LYS A 62 15.23 1.96 3.37
CA LYS A 62 16.36 1.68 2.47
C LYS A 62 15.95 0.94 1.19
N ASP A 63 14.80 0.25 1.23
CA ASP A 63 14.25 -0.50 0.09
C ASP A 63 13.16 0.29 -0.64
N LYS A 64 12.94 1.57 -0.25
CA LYS A 64 12.01 2.49 -0.89
C LYS A 64 12.69 3.23 -2.04
N PHE A 65 12.10 3.14 -3.21
CA PHE A 65 12.57 3.81 -4.42
C PHE A 65 11.43 4.54 -5.13
N ILE A 66 11.77 5.59 -5.85
CA ILE A 66 10.84 6.36 -6.68
C ILE A 66 11.43 6.43 -8.07
N VAL A 67 10.63 6.16 -9.10
CA VAL A 67 11.08 6.29 -10.48
C VAL A 67 11.43 7.75 -10.77
N MET A 68 12.65 7.96 -11.24
CA MET A 68 13.11 9.28 -11.67
C MET A 68 12.88 9.41 -13.18
N ASP A 69 11.90 10.19 -13.53
CA ASP A 69 11.52 10.50 -14.90
C ASP A 69 11.35 12.02 -15.11
N GLU A 70 10.93 12.44 -16.29
CA GLU A 70 10.74 13.85 -16.64
C GLU A 70 9.77 14.59 -15.71
N ASN A 71 8.77 13.90 -15.13
CA ASN A 71 7.78 14.50 -14.26
C ASN A 71 8.25 14.56 -12.79
N SER A 72 9.00 13.56 -12.35
CA SER A 72 9.41 13.41 -10.95
C SER A 72 10.74 14.07 -10.63
N LYS A 73 11.65 14.21 -11.61
CA LYS A 73 13.02 14.67 -11.41
C LYS A 73 13.13 16.01 -10.69
N ASP A 74 12.22 16.96 -10.99
CA ASP A 74 12.24 18.33 -10.46
C ASP A 74 11.23 18.55 -9.34
N THR A 75 10.39 17.55 -9.02
CA THR A 75 9.30 17.68 -8.05
C THR A 75 9.47 16.81 -6.80
N VAL A 76 10.35 15.83 -6.84
CA VAL A 76 10.70 14.99 -5.69
C VAL A 76 11.94 15.55 -5.01
N TRP A 77 11.91 15.59 -3.68
CA TRP A 77 13.09 15.93 -2.88
C TRP A 77 13.99 14.69 -2.78
N TRP A 78 14.92 14.56 -3.72
CA TRP A 78 15.81 13.42 -3.81
C TRP A 78 16.86 13.41 -2.70
N THR A 79 17.30 12.20 -2.32
CA THR A 79 18.47 12.07 -1.43
C THR A 79 19.73 12.55 -2.14
N SER A 80 20.57 13.25 -1.41
CA SER A 80 21.87 13.76 -1.89
C SER A 80 22.91 13.69 -0.79
N ASP A 81 24.15 14.02 -1.09
CA ASP A 81 25.20 14.08 -0.06
C ASP A 81 24.97 15.22 0.93
N GLU A 82 24.37 16.30 0.49
CA GLU A 82 24.04 17.46 1.31
C GLU A 82 22.76 17.22 2.14
N TYR A 83 21.75 16.58 1.54
CA TYR A 83 20.43 16.34 2.17
C TYR A 83 20.07 14.87 2.16
N LYS A 84 20.46 14.16 3.22
CA LYS A 84 20.13 12.73 3.37
C LYS A 84 18.65 12.53 3.67
N ASN A 85 17.99 11.71 2.86
CA ASN A 85 16.63 11.23 3.07
C ASN A 85 16.44 9.87 2.40
N ASP A 86 15.23 9.29 2.47
CA ASP A 86 14.93 7.97 1.93
C ASP A 86 14.21 8.01 0.56
N ASN A 87 14.33 9.11 -0.21
CA ASN A 87 13.80 9.17 -1.57
C ASN A 87 14.91 8.77 -2.56
N HIS A 88 15.14 7.46 -2.68
CA HIS A 88 16.14 6.92 -3.58
C HIS A 88 15.57 6.85 -5.01
N PRO A 89 16.33 7.29 -6.03
CA PRO A 89 15.88 7.20 -7.41
C PRO A 89 15.97 5.76 -7.93
N ALA A 90 15.01 5.36 -8.77
CA ALA A 90 15.05 4.16 -9.57
C ALA A 90 14.93 4.51 -11.06
N SER A 91 15.51 3.68 -11.93
CA SER A 91 15.33 3.82 -13.37
C SER A 91 14.00 3.25 -13.86
N GLU A 92 13.59 3.61 -15.07
CA GLU A 92 12.43 3.01 -15.74
C GLU A 92 12.65 1.50 -16.02
N GLU A 93 13.89 1.07 -16.24
CA GLU A 93 14.22 -0.36 -16.41
C GLU A 93 14.00 -1.11 -15.10
N THR A 94 14.46 -0.55 -13.99
CA THR A 94 14.23 -1.11 -12.63
C THR A 94 12.73 -1.21 -12.36
N TRP A 95 11.98 -0.16 -12.65
CA TRP A 95 10.52 -0.15 -12.50
C TRP A 95 9.85 -1.27 -13.29
N LYS A 96 10.17 -1.40 -14.58
CA LYS A 96 9.61 -2.44 -15.45
C LYS A 96 9.93 -3.84 -14.91
N ALA A 97 11.17 -4.05 -14.47
CA ALA A 97 11.59 -5.34 -13.94
C ALA A 97 10.83 -5.71 -12.65
N VAL A 98 10.75 -4.82 -11.66
CA VAL A 98 10.02 -5.11 -10.41
C VAL A 98 8.52 -5.26 -10.65
N LYS A 99 7.94 -4.49 -11.58
CA LYS A 99 6.53 -4.61 -11.93
C LYS A 99 6.23 -5.97 -12.59
N GLU A 100 7.10 -6.47 -13.46
CA GLU A 100 6.95 -7.80 -14.07
C GLU A 100 7.08 -8.92 -13.02
N ILE A 101 7.98 -8.80 -12.04
CA ILE A 101 8.08 -9.75 -10.93
C ILE A 101 6.75 -9.76 -10.14
N ALA A 102 6.21 -8.60 -9.79
CA ALA A 102 4.94 -8.52 -9.06
C ALA A 102 3.77 -9.08 -9.86
N LYS A 103 3.65 -8.78 -11.15
CA LYS A 103 2.60 -9.33 -12.04
C LYS A 103 2.68 -10.85 -12.13
N LYS A 104 3.88 -11.40 -12.28
CA LYS A 104 4.11 -12.85 -12.33
C LYS A 104 3.69 -13.50 -11.02
N GLU A 105 4.08 -12.92 -9.88
CA GLU A 105 3.69 -13.42 -8.57
C GLU A 105 2.18 -13.40 -8.35
N LEU A 106 1.53 -12.30 -8.72
CA LEU A 106 0.09 -12.11 -8.54
C LEU A 106 -0.77 -12.85 -9.59
N SER A 107 -0.16 -13.48 -10.60
CA SER A 107 -0.87 -14.28 -11.60
C SER A 107 -1.10 -15.72 -11.14
N ASN A 108 -2.11 -16.38 -11.74
CA ASN A 108 -2.43 -17.81 -11.55
C ASN A 108 -2.79 -18.20 -10.10
N LYS A 109 -3.38 -17.31 -9.35
CA LYS A 109 -3.80 -17.56 -7.95
C LYS A 109 -5.07 -16.81 -7.58
N LYS A 110 -5.58 -17.08 -6.38
CA LYS A 110 -6.61 -16.29 -5.72
C LYS A 110 -6.02 -14.97 -5.26
N LEU A 111 -6.75 -13.88 -5.49
CA LEU A 111 -6.37 -12.54 -5.08
C LEU A 111 -7.49 -11.82 -4.34
N TYR A 112 -7.11 -10.92 -3.47
CA TYR A 112 -8.00 -9.95 -2.82
C TYR A 112 -7.77 -8.59 -3.47
N VAL A 113 -8.85 -7.96 -3.89
CA VAL A 113 -8.82 -6.61 -4.45
C VAL A 113 -9.63 -5.71 -3.55
N VAL A 114 -8.98 -4.69 -3.00
CA VAL A 114 -9.64 -3.69 -2.16
C VAL A 114 -9.59 -2.35 -2.86
N ASP A 115 -10.76 -1.85 -3.21
CA ASP A 115 -10.98 -0.50 -3.70
C ASP A 115 -11.34 0.39 -2.52
N ALA A 116 -10.60 1.48 -2.32
CA ALA A 116 -10.76 2.34 -1.17
C ALA A 116 -10.38 3.79 -1.48
N PHE A 117 -10.76 4.71 -0.60
CA PHE A 117 -10.35 6.11 -0.70
C PHE A 117 -9.31 6.47 0.35
N CYS A 118 -8.27 7.15 -0.09
CA CYS A 118 -7.28 7.80 0.77
C CYS A 118 -7.63 9.29 0.90
N GLY A 119 -8.03 9.71 2.10
CA GLY A 119 -8.52 11.06 2.39
C GLY A 119 -10.05 11.15 2.51
N ALA A 120 -10.53 11.96 3.44
CA ALA A 120 -11.96 12.10 3.73
C ALA A 120 -12.68 13.12 2.82
N ASN A 121 -11.96 14.15 2.38
CA ASN A 121 -12.55 15.19 1.53
C ASN A 121 -12.70 14.67 0.09
N LYS A 122 -13.92 14.67 -0.43
CA LYS A 122 -14.27 14.16 -1.76
C LYS A 122 -13.51 14.86 -2.90
N ASP A 123 -13.19 16.14 -2.75
CA ASP A 123 -12.51 16.92 -3.80
C ASP A 123 -10.99 16.63 -3.87
N THR A 124 -10.42 16.05 -2.81
CA THR A 124 -8.98 15.86 -2.69
C THR A 124 -8.56 14.43 -2.39
N ARG A 125 -9.53 13.54 -2.11
CA ARG A 125 -9.26 12.11 -1.87
C ARG A 125 -8.71 11.44 -3.13
N MET A 126 -7.95 10.39 -2.93
CA MET A 126 -7.42 9.53 -3.98
C MET A 126 -8.15 8.19 -3.97
N ALA A 127 -8.66 7.77 -5.11
CA ALA A 127 -9.20 6.42 -5.31
C ALA A 127 -8.04 5.44 -5.50
N VAL A 128 -7.93 4.43 -4.66
CA VAL A 128 -6.81 3.49 -4.67
C VAL A 128 -7.33 2.06 -4.81
N ARG A 129 -6.72 1.30 -5.72
CA ARG A 129 -6.93 -0.14 -5.84
C ARG A 129 -5.73 -0.88 -5.29
N PHE A 130 -5.95 -1.69 -4.27
CA PHE A 130 -4.96 -2.59 -3.71
C PHE A 130 -5.19 -3.99 -4.26
N ILE A 131 -4.16 -4.58 -4.87
CA ILE A 131 -4.16 -5.96 -5.37
C ILE A 131 -3.19 -6.73 -4.49
N VAL A 132 -3.71 -7.62 -3.67
CA VAL A 132 -2.94 -8.35 -2.66
C VAL A 132 -3.22 -9.86 -2.72
N GLU A 133 -2.24 -10.67 -2.37
CA GLU A 133 -2.34 -12.13 -2.37
C GLU A 133 -2.63 -12.73 -1.00
N VAL A 134 -2.69 -11.91 0.06
CA VAL A 134 -2.85 -12.34 1.44
C VAL A 134 -4.08 -11.70 2.08
N ALA A 135 -4.96 -12.51 2.65
CA ALA A 135 -6.24 -12.05 3.19
C ALA A 135 -6.09 -11.01 4.30
N TRP A 136 -5.22 -11.24 5.29
CA TRP A 136 -5.04 -10.30 6.38
C TRP A 136 -4.41 -8.95 5.92
N GLN A 137 -3.70 -8.93 4.80
CA GLN A 137 -3.23 -7.67 4.21
C GLN A 137 -4.39 -6.88 3.59
N ALA A 138 -5.36 -7.58 2.99
CA ALA A 138 -6.60 -6.95 2.55
C ALA A 138 -7.40 -6.42 3.75
N HIS A 139 -7.48 -7.18 4.84
CA HIS A 139 -8.11 -6.74 6.09
C HIS A 139 -7.41 -5.50 6.66
N PHE A 140 -6.09 -5.48 6.69
CA PHE A 140 -5.31 -4.31 7.12
C PHE A 140 -5.66 -3.07 6.28
N VAL A 141 -5.73 -3.19 4.96
CA VAL A 141 -6.09 -2.08 4.06
C VAL A 141 -7.51 -1.60 4.33
N THR A 142 -8.48 -2.52 4.48
CA THR A 142 -9.87 -2.19 4.79
C THR A 142 -9.98 -1.39 6.10
N ASN A 143 -9.14 -1.67 7.09
CA ASN A 143 -9.08 -0.91 8.35
C ASN A 143 -8.42 0.47 8.22
N MET A 144 -7.52 0.64 7.24
CA MET A 144 -6.69 1.84 7.13
C MET A 144 -7.25 2.91 6.19
N PHE A 145 -8.17 2.55 5.30
CA PHE A 145 -8.70 3.41 4.26
C PHE A 145 -10.22 3.49 4.33
N ILE A 146 -10.80 4.46 3.62
CA ILE A 146 -12.24 4.67 3.61
C ILE A 146 -12.87 3.72 2.58
N THR A 147 -13.76 2.85 3.03
CA THR A 147 -14.51 1.94 2.17
C THR A 147 -15.53 2.73 1.34
N PRO A 148 -15.54 2.59 0.01
CA PRO A 148 -16.55 3.20 -0.84
C PRO A 148 -17.95 2.64 -0.57
N SER A 149 -18.98 3.45 -0.82
CA SER A 149 -20.36 2.97 -0.85
C SER A 149 -20.59 1.99 -2.02
N ALA A 150 -21.67 1.23 -1.98
CA ALA A 150 -22.03 0.32 -3.08
C ALA A 150 -22.17 1.05 -4.41
N GLU A 151 -22.75 2.26 -4.41
CA GLU A 151 -22.89 3.11 -5.60
C GLU A 151 -21.52 3.58 -6.14
N GLU A 152 -20.60 3.96 -5.23
CA GLU A 152 -19.25 4.38 -5.61
C GLU A 152 -18.43 3.21 -6.18
N LEU A 153 -18.67 1.97 -5.72
CA LEU A 153 -18.01 0.77 -6.23
C LEU A 153 -18.47 0.36 -7.62
N GLU A 154 -19.71 0.66 -8.02
CA GLU A 154 -20.23 0.31 -9.35
C GLU A 154 -19.43 0.95 -10.49
N ASN A 155 -18.94 2.16 -10.26
CA ASN A 155 -18.18 2.95 -11.24
C ASN A 155 -16.78 3.31 -10.71
N PHE A 156 -16.19 2.47 -9.87
CA PHE A 156 -14.90 2.76 -9.27
C PHE A 156 -13.77 2.68 -10.29
N GLU A 157 -13.14 3.80 -10.55
CA GLU A 157 -11.90 3.87 -11.31
C GLU A 157 -10.77 4.37 -10.39
N PRO A 158 -9.69 3.60 -10.22
CA PRO A 158 -8.62 3.99 -9.33
C PRO A 158 -7.74 5.10 -9.94
N ASP A 159 -7.44 6.10 -9.12
CA ASP A 159 -6.38 7.08 -9.41
C ASP A 159 -4.99 6.49 -9.22
N PHE A 160 -4.88 5.47 -8.37
CA PHE A 160 -3.61 4.84 -8.00
C PHE A 160 -3.78 3.33 -7.78
N VAL A 161 -2.78 2.54 -8.21
CA VAL A 161 -2.81 1.08 -8.07
C VAL A 161 -1.62 0.59 -7.27
N VAL A 162 -1.87 -0.28 -6.29
CA VAL A 162 -0.85 -0.93 -5.45
C VAL A 162 -0.81 -2.42 -5.76
N TYR A 163 0.35 -2.90 -6.18
CA TYR A 163 0.65 -4.32 -6.37
C TYR A 163 1.44 -4.81 -5.16
N ASN A 164 0.84 -5.63 -4.32
CA ASN A 164 1.51 -6.17 -3.14
C ASN A 164 1.80 -7.67 -3.32
N ALA A 165 3.03 -7.97 -3.73
CA ALA A 165 3.56 -9.30 -3.99
C ALA A 165 4.53 -9.71 -2.87
N SER A 166 4.00 -9.94 -1.67
CA SER A 166 4.79 -10.21 -0.46
C SER A 166 5.64 -11.48 -0.55
N LYS A 167 5.21 -12.45 -1.36
CA LYS A 167 5.89 -13.75 -1.52
C LYS A 167 7.02 -13.71 -2.55
N ALA A 168 7.00 -12.74 -3.45
CA ALA A 168 8.05 -12.57 -4.46
C ALA A 168 9.35 -12.03 -3.85
N LYS A 169 10.44 -12.19 -4.60
CA LYS A 169 11.77 -11.65 -4.30
C LYS A 169 12.40 -11.05 -5.54
N VAL A 170 13.23 -10.03 -5.38
CA VAL A 170 14.07 -9.48 -6.44
C VAL A 170 15.45 -10.11 -6.36
N GLU A 171 15.63 -11.27 -6.96
CA GLU A 171 16.90 -12.04 -6.87
C GLU A 171 18.09 -11.27 -7.44
N ASN A 172 17.88 -10.55 -8.53
CA ASN A 172 18.90 -9.75 -9.22
C ASN A 172 18.93 -8.27 -8.78
N TYR A 173 18.57 -7.99 -7.51
CA TYR A 173 18.45 -6.64 -6.98
C TYR A 173 19.68 -5.74 -7.21
N LYS A 174 20.89 -6.31 -7.14
CA LYS A 174 22.14 -5.55 -7.36
C LYS A 174 22.25 -5.02 -8.78
N GLU A 175 21.86 -5.81 -9.77
CA GLU A 175 21.87 -5.42 -11.19
C GLU A 175 20.84 -4.30 -11.45
N LEU A 176 19.75 -4.32 -10.71
CA LEU A 176 18.68 -3.32 -10.78
C LEU A 176 18.95 -2.06 -9.93
N GLY A 177 20.09 -1.98 -9.25
CA GLY A 177 20.44 -0.85 -8.39
C GLY A 177 19.61 -0.75 -7.11
N LEU A 178 18.99 -1.86 -6.66
CA LEU A 178 18.21 -1.93 -5.44
C LEU A 178 19.08 -2.32 -4.24
N ASN A 179 18.60 -2.03 -3.03
CA ASN A 179 19.33 -2.27 -1.79
C ASN A 179 19.33 -3.75 -1.35
N SER A 180 18.25 -4.46 -1.59
CA SER A 180 18.08 -5.87 -1.20
C SER A 180 17.09 -6.60 -2.11
N GLU A 181 16.79 -7.88 -1.81
CA GLU A 181 15.73 -8.64 -2.47
C GLU A 181 14.32 -8.05 -2.22
N THR A 182 14.20 -7.11 -1.29
CA THR A 182 12.96 -6.39 -0.99
C THR A 182 12.91 -5.09 -1.78
N ALA A 183 11.75 -4.78 -2.33
CA ALA A 183 11.56 -3.55 -3.09
C ALA A 183 10.20 -2.92 -2.82
N VAL A 184 10.19 -1.62 -2.53
CA VAL A 184 9.00 -0.78 -2.45
C VAL A 184 9.20 0.37 -3.42
N VAL A 185 8.68 0.22 -4.62
CA VAL A 185 8.95 1.15 -5.72
C VAL A 185 7.69 1.88 -6.13
N PHE A 186 7.81 3.20 -6.25
CA PHE A 186 6.73 4.09 -6.71
C PHE A 186 7.03 4.61 -8.11
N ASN A 187 6.05 4.54 -8.99
CA ASN A 187 6.03 5.32 -10.22
C ASN A 187 4.94 6.38 -10.11
N ILE A 188 5.37 7.62 -9.89
CA ILE A 188 4.46 8.76 -9.69
C ILE A 188 3.71 9.10 -10.98
N THR A 189 4.38 8.95 -12.12
CA THR A 189 3.80 9.25 -13.44
C THR A 189 2.72 8.27 -13.83
N SER A 190 2.96 6.96 -13.67
CA SER A 190 1.94 5.93 -13.92
C SER A 190 0.96 5.76 -12.76
N ARG A 191 1.20 6.41 -11.60
CA ARG A 191 0.41 6.32 -10.38
C ARG A 191 0.28 4.89 -9.87
N GLU A 192 1.41 4.26 -9.67
CA GLU A 192 1.50 2.87 -9.24
C GLU A 192 2.55 2.67 -8.17
N GLN A 193 2.32 1.68 -7.31
CA GLN A 193 3.29 1.19 -6.33
C GLN A 193 3.43 -0.32 -6.46
N VAL A 194 4.66 -0.81 -6.43
CA VAL A 194 4.98 -2.23 -6.32
C VAL A 194 5.66 -2.49 -4.98
N ILE A 195 5.20 -3.52 -4.26
CA ILE A 195 5.74 -3.98 -2.99
C ILE A 195 6.13 -5.45 -3.15
N ILE A 196 7.40 -5.78 -2.89
CA ILE A 196 7.96 -7.13 -3.02
C ILE A 196 8.70 -7.52 -1.75
N ASN A 197 8.56 -8.78 -1.33
CA ASN A 197 9.31 -9.44 -0.25
C ASN A 197 9.18 -8.78 1.13
N THR A 198 8.09 -8.08 1.38
CA THR A 198 7.75 -7.63 2.73
C THR A 198 6.29 -7.95 3.05
N TRP A 199 6.09 -8.48 4.25
CA TRP A 199 4.75 -8.81 4.77
C TRP A 199 4.17 -7.67 5.60
N TYR A 200 4.94 -6.63 5.85
CA TYR A 200 4.51 -5.50 6.66
C TYR A 200 3.46 -4.66 5.95
N GLY A 201 2.20 -4.79 6.34
CA GLY A 201 1.05 -4.10 5.73
C GLY A 201 1.17 -2.57 5.72
N GLY A 202 1.95 -2.01 6.65
CA GLY A 202 2.19 -0.57 6.73
C GLY A 202 2.90 0.04 5.52
N GLU A 203 3.53 -0.76 4.64
CA GLU A 203 4.07 -0.24 3.37
C GLU A 203 2.96 0.29 2.46
N MET A 204 1.82 -0.40 2.35
CA MET A 204 0.67 0.06 1.59
C MET A 204 0.10 1.37 2.16
N LYS A 205 -0.12 1.42 3.48
CA LYS A 205 -0.68 2.60 4.15
C LYS A 205 0.24 3.81 4.03
N LYS A 206 1.52 3.62 4.34
CA LYS A 206 2.50 4.71 4.31
C LYS A 206 2.89 5.10 2.89
N GLY A 207 2.77 4.18 1.94
CA GLY A 207 2.92 4.47 0.52
C GLY A 207 1.89 5.50 0.06
N MET A 208 0.63 5.27 0.36
CA MET A 208 -0.43 6.22 0.01
C MET A 208 -0.32 7.54 0.76
N PHE A 209 0.11 7.52 2.02
CA PHE A 209 0.43 8.72 2.76
C PHE A 209 1.55 9.53 2.05
N SER A 210 2.59 8.88 1.57
CA SER A 210 3.66 9.53 0.80
C SER A 210 3.14 10.14 -0.50
N MET A 211 2.23 9.45 -1.20
CA MET A 211 1.62 9.97 -2.42
C MET A 211 0.71 11.17 -2.15
N MET A 212 -0.06 11.16 -1.08
CA MET A 212 -0.84 12.34 -0.66
C MET A 212 0.07 13.52 -0.33
N ASN A 213 1.20 13.30 0.36
CA ASN A 213 2.20 14.33 0.63
C ASN A 213 2.89 14.86 -0.63
N TYR A 214 2.91 14.09 -1.70
CA TYR A 214 3.41 14.55 -2.99
C TYR A 214 2.35 15.33 -3.78
N TYR A 215 1.16 14.76 -3.97
CA TYR A 215 0.16 15.36 -4.85
C TYR A 215 -0.58 16.56 -4.27
N LEU A 216 -0.85 16.59 -2.96
CA LEU A 216 -1.59 17.69 -2.34
C LEU A 216 -0.84 19.03 -2.39
N PRO A 217 0.47 19.09 -2.06
CA PRO A 217 1.21 20.34 -2.19
C PRO A 217 1.26 20.90 -3.61
N LEU A 218 1.30 20.04 -4.64
CA LEU A 218 1.22 20.45 -6.03
C LEU A 218 -0.12 21.10 -6.40
N LYS A 219 -1.16 20.85 -5.62
CA LYS A 219 -2.48 21.49 -5.70
C LYS A 219 -2.62 22.70 -4.75
N GLY A 220 -1.55 23.14 -4.10
CA GLY A 220 -1.58 24.22 -3.12
C GLY A 220 -2.22 23.85 -1.78
N ILE A 221 -2.33 22.54 -1.46
CA ILE A 221 -2.94 22.03 -0.24
C ILE A 221 -1.85 21.50 0.68
N ALA A 222 -1.80 21.99 1.92
CA ALA A 222 -0.86 21.49 2.93
C ALA A 222 -1.20 20.06 3.32
N SER A 223 -0.20 19.19 3.30
CA SER A 223 -0.31 17.82 3.80
C SER A 223 0.63 17.61 4.97
N MET A 224 0.12 17.06 6.07
CA MET A 224 0.88 16.92 7.31
C MET A 224 0.62 15.56 7.95
N HIS A 225 1.68 14.97 8.52
CA HIS A 225 1.58 13.81 9.38
C HIS A 225 1.60 14.25 10.83
N LEU A 226 0.44 14.34 11.44
CA LEU A 226 0.29 14.83 12.80
C LEU A 226 -0.77 14.04 13.57
N SER A 227 -0.72 14.16 14.87
CA SER A 227 -1.77 13.74 15.77
C SER A 227 -2.54 14.98 16.25
N LEU A 228 -3.86 14.94 16.15
CA LEU A 228 -4.72 15.98 16.67
C LEU A 228 -5.21 15.56 18.06
N ILE A 229 -4.84 16.36 19.07
CA ILE A 229 -5.42 16.27 20.39
C ILE A 229 -6.49 17.36 20.48
N HIS A 230 -7.74 16.98 20.68
CA HIS A 230 -8.82 17.92 20.91
C HIS A 230 -8.64 18.51 22.31
N ILE A 231 -8.13 19.74 22.40
CA ILE A 231 -8.10 20.51 23.64
C ILE A 231 -9.42 21.28 23.67
N SER A 232 -10.44 20.73 24.31
CA SER A 232 -11.79 21.34 24.36
C SER A 232 -11.87 22.57 25.25
N GLU A 233 -10.98 22.71 26.24
CA GLU A 233 -10.82 23.92 27.06
C GLU A 233 -9.42 23.98 27.68
N PRO A 234 -8.84 25.15 27.86
CA PRO A 234 -7.68 25.29 28.74
C PRO A 234 -8.12 24.90 30.14
N THR A 235 -7.56 23.85 30.69
CA THR A 235 -7.77 23.47 32.08
C THR A 235 -7.43 24.70 32.91
N ARG A 236 -8.46 25.37 33.48
CA ARG A 236 -8.22 26.41 34.52
C ARG A 236 -7.39 25.70 35.58
N ARG A 237 -6.14 26.09 35.70
CA ARG A 237 -5.36 25.75 36.89
C ARG A 237 -6.20 26.21 38.07
N ARG A 238 -6.82 25.31 38.80
CA ARG A 238 -7.30 25.61 40.12
C ARG A 238 -6.07 26.06 40.89
N GLY A 239 -6.04 27.34 41.19
CA GLY A 239 -5.04 27.85 42.10
C GLY A 239 -5.14 27.03 43.38
N ILE A 240 -4.02 26.45 43.77
CA ILE A 240 -3.88 25.88 45.10
C ILE A 240 -3.82 27.09 46.01
N SER A 241 -4.91 27.31 46.75
CA SER A 241 -4.97 28.20 47.90
C SER A 241 -4.40 27.49 49.11
#